data_774ff7f7e9136d56341a220e71cfa517
#
_entry.id   774ff7f7e9136d56341a220e71cfa517
#
_cell.length_a   1.000
_cell.length_b   1.000
_cell.length_c   1.000
_cell.angle_alpha   90.00
_cell.angle_beta   90.00
_cell.angle_gamma   90.00
#
_symmetry.space_group_name_H-M   'P 1'
#
loop_
_entity.id
_entity.type
_entity.pdbx_description
1 polymer ?
#
loop_
_entity_poly.entity_id
_entity_poly.type
_entity_poly.pdbx_seq_one_letter_code
_entity_poly.pdbx_strand_id
1 'polypeptide(L)'
;MTIAAAVFLILGSLLPPLYNNQARPLATDLNLDIHVEQDGVEFTRHTTTSPAEKDSVTRAQSTTDLIADGETIAHITEDSLLNRESTYPVAGPNTTQHIELPAFDVQVEDRIERDGMSYFFPAGAEQRSYPIFDPLAQAAAPIDFVRDEKLDGIPTYVFHQDVAPVSLPEVFSFAAHQAGPASEFYSPESLKRYNLKPSSHVILEPFYAVSRTVWVEPTTGTIVNEEEHPRIFWATDSRQAQRMVDADDTKERALIDVPLTWPDSTRTARLDTVRSVIETVKVLSIVGWLGKAVGVVLLAVAAAMFMRRRAQNS
;
A
#
# COMPACT_ATOMS: atom_id res chain seq x y z
N MET A 1 -13.31 41.39 27.37
CA MET A 1 -13.43 39.92 27.67
C MET A 1 -14.13 39.16 26.58
N THR A 2 -15.26 39.61 26.05
CA THR A 2 -15.99 38.92 24.96
C THR A 2 -15.18 38.77 23.68
N ILE A 3 -14.38 39.76 23.27
CA ILE A 3 -13.50 39.68 22.10
C ILE A 3 -12.40 38.60 22.32
N ALA A 4 -11.78 38.59 23.51
CA ALA A 4 -10.74 37.58 23.81
C ALA A 4 -11.35 36.15 23.83
N ALA A 5 -12.56 35.98 24.38
CA ALA A 5 -13.26 34.70 24.35
C ALA A 5 -13.55 34.24 22.92
N ALA A 6 -14.00 35.15 22.05
CA ALA A 6 -14.27 34.85 20.64
C ALA A 6 -12.95 34.41 19.91
N VAL A 7 -11.84 35.09 20.16
CA VAL A 7 -10.55 34.74 19.58
C VAL A 7 -10.11 33.33 20.00
N PHE A 8 -10.23 33.00 21.30
CA PHE A 8 -9.87 31.64 21.78
C PHE A 8 -10.77 30.57 21.22
N LEU A 9 -12.08 30.82 21.08
CA LEU A 9 -13.00 29.88 20.46
C LEU A 9 -12.72 29.69 18.97
N ILE A 10 -12.43 30.77 18.25
CA ILE A 10 -12.10 30.72 16.81
C ILE A 10 -10.79 29.97 16.60
N LEU A 11 -9.70 30.34 17.29
CA LEU A 11 -8.42 29.68 17.17
C LEU A 11 -8.50 28.20 17.57
N GLY A 12 -9.12 27.88 18.69
CA GLY A 12 -9.29 26.51 19.15
C GLY A 12 -10.18 25.65 18.24
N SER A 13 -11.03 26.28 17.41
CA SER A 13 -11.89 25.55 16.46
C SER A 13 -11.29 25.44 15.06
N LEU A 14 -10.47 26.39 14.64
CA LEU A 14 -9.91 26.45 13.28
C LEU A 14 -8.53 25.81 13.16
N LEU A 15 -7.66 25.92 14.17
CA LEU A 15 -6.29 25.42 14.08
C LEU A 15 -6.20 23.90 13.83
N PRO A 16 -6.92 23.02 14.57
CA PRO A 16 -6.84 21.59 14.32
C PRO A 16 -7.32 21.18 12.91
N PRO A 17 -8.49 21.64 12.41
CA PRO A 17 -8.92 21.26 11.07
C PRO A 17 -8.06 21.88 9.95
N LEU A 18 -7.53 23.10 10.13
CA LEU A 18 -6.62 23.70 9.16
C LEU A 18 -5.34 22.86 9.01
N TYR A 19 -4.75 22.44 10.13
CA TYR A 19 -3.58 21.58 10.09
C TYR A 19 -3.91 20.21 9.50
N ASN A 20 -4.98 19.57 9.92
CA ASN A 20 -5.41 18.28 9.37
C ASN A 20 -5.63 18.37 7.85
N ASN A 21 -6.25 19.43 7.35
CA ASN A 21 -6.48 19.62 5.92
C ASN A 21 -5.17 19.87 5.14
N GLN A 22 -4.15 20.44 5.75
CA GLN A 22 -2.83 20.63 5.14
C GLN A 22 -1.94 19.39 5.23
N ALA A 23 -2.06 18.60 6.30
CA ALA A 23 -1.25 17.40 6.52
C ALA A 23 -1.86 16.13 5.87
N ARG A 24 -3.13 16.16 5.51
CA ARG A 24 -3.84 15.02 4.89
C ARG A 24 -3.46 14.74 3.44
N PRO A 25 -3.31 15.74 2.55
CA PRO A 25 -2.95 15.46 1.17
C PRO A 25 -1.57 14.81 1.08
N LEU A 26 -1.45 13.79 0.21
CA LEU A 26 -0.17 13.16 -0.10
C LEU A 26 0.88 14.21 -0.43
N ALA A 27 2.02 14.17 0.25
CA ALA A 27 3.11 15.11 0.03
C ALA A 27 3.69 14.97 -1.39
N THR A 28 4.25 16.04 -1.92
CA THR A 28 4.81 16.10 -3.29
C THR A 28 6.33 16.05 -3.32
N ASP A 29 6.96 15.63 -2.24
CA ASP A 29 8.42 15.57 -2.04
C ASP A 29 8.83 14.30 -1.28
N LEU A 30 8.01 13.26 -1.35
CA LEU A 30 8.34 11.98 -0.72
C LEU A 30 9.47 11.30 -1.49
N ASN A 31 10.32 10.66 -0.72
CA ASN A 31 11.35 9.74 -1.21
C ASN A 31 11.32 8.50 -0.31
N LEU A 32 10.89 7.38 -0.88
CA LEU A 32 10.61 6.16 -0.14
C LEU A 32 11.43 5.02 -0.72
N ASP A 33 12.31 4.46 0.09
CA ASP A 33 13.13 3.31 -0.24
C ASP A 33 12.70 2.10 0.58
N ILE A 34 12.56 0.98 -0.09
CA ILE A 34 12.33 -0.34 0.50
C ILE A 34 13.42 -1.26 -0.09
N HIS A 35 14.09 -1.98 0.77
CA HIS A 35 15.03 -3.01 0.38
C HIS A 35 14.84 -4.19 1.32
N VAL A 36 14.55 -5.33 0.76
CA VAL A 36 14.38 -6.61 1.47
C VAL A 36 15.26 -7.65 0.79
N GLU A 37 16.02 -8.38 1.57
CA GLU A 37 16.81 -9.53 1.09
C GLU A 37 16.49 -10.73 2.01
N GLN A 38 15.98 -11.80 1.43
CA GLN A 38 15.59 -13.00 2.15
C GLN A 38 15.69 -14.24 1.26
N ASP A 39 16.35 -15.29 1.74
CA ASP A 39 16.47 -16.59 1.11
C ASP A 39 16.90 -16.56 -0.38
N GLY A 40 17.86 -15.67 -0.73
CA GLY A 40 18.37 -15.50 -2.10
C GLY A 40 17.48 -14.64 -3.01
N VAL A 41 16.39 -14.08 -2.46
CA VAL A 41 15.55 -13.13 -3.16
C VAL A 41 15.80 -11.73 -2.62
N GLU A 42 16.04 -10.79 -3.52
CA GLU A 42 16.15 -9.36 -3.23
C GLU A 42 14.95 -8.64 -3.87
N PHE A 43 14.28 -7.82 -3.07
CA PHE A 43 13.23 -6.92 -3.50
C PHE A 43 13.63 -5.49 -3.17
N THR A 44 13.64 -4.64 -4.18
CA THR A 44 13.81 -3.21 -3.98
C THR A 44 12.65 -2.43 -4.57
N ARG A 45 12.23 -1.37 -3.88
CA ARG A 45 11.26 -0.41 -4.40
C ARG A 45 11.66 1.00 -4.02
N HIS A 46 11.90 1.81 -5.03
CA HIS A 46 12.15 3.23 -4.89
C HIS A 46 10.94 4.01 -5.39
N THR A 47 10.30 4.80 -4.53
CA THR A 47 9.11 5.58 -4.90
C THR A 47 9.31 7.04 -4.52
N THR A 48 9.14 7.94 -5.49
CA THR A 48 9.21 9.38 -5.28
C THR A 48 7.87 10.04 -5.65
N THR A 49 7.60 11.20 -5.03
CA THR A 49 6.49 12.04 -5.45
C THR A 49 7.00 13.43 -5.85
N SER A 50 6.31 14.06 -6.79
CA SER A 50 6.61 15.41 -7.25
C SER A 50 5.32 16.18 -7.57
N PRO A 51 5.37 17.54 -7.57
CA PRO A 51 4.22 18.35 -7.95
C PRO A 51 3.75 18.02 -9.39
N ALA A 52 2.44 17.99 -9.59
CA ALA A 52 1.81 17.91 -10.90
C ALA A 52 1.25 19.30 -11.29
N GLU A 53 0.65 19.37 -12.48
CA GLU A 53 0.07 20.63 -13.01
C GLU A 53 -1.04 21.21 -12.09
N LYS A 54 -1.80 20.34 -11.41
CA LYS A 54 -2.85 20.71 -10.47
C LYS A 54 -2.41 20.43 -9.03
N ASP A 55 -2.59 21.38 -8.12
CA ASP A 55 -2.24 21.23 -6.70
C ASP A 55 -2.92 20.04 -5.99
N SER A 56 -4.08 19.59 -6.51
CA SER A 56 -4.79 18.41 -5.98
C SER A 56 -4.24 17.08 -6.50
N VAL A 57 -3.24 17.10 -7.39
CA VAL A 57 -2.63 15.94 -8.02
C VAL A 57 -1.15 15.91 -7.70
N THR A 58 -0.60 14.73 -7.53
CA THR A 58 0.85 14.48 -7.47
C THR A 58 1.25 13.47 -8.52
N ARG A 59 2.48 13.57 -9.01
CA ARG A 59 3.12 12.52 -9.80
C ARG A 59 3.84 11.59 -8.85
N ALA A 60 3.58 10.30 -8.93
CA ALA A 60 4.30 9.26 -8.23
C ALA A 60 5.09 8.43 -9.24
N GLN A 61 6.40 8.35 -9.05
CA GLN A 61 7.30 7.53 -9.86
C GLN A 61 7.83 6.40 -8.97
N SER A 62 7.74 5.16 -9.45
CA SER A 62 8.21 3.99 -8.73
C SER A 62 9.07 3.13 -9.64
N THR A 63 10.17 2.61 -9.08
CA THR A 63 10.98 1.54 -9.68
C THR A 63 10.99 0.39 -8.71
N THR A 64 10.64 -0.80 -9.19
CA THR A 64 10.62 -2.04 -8.40
C THR A 64 11.46 -3.08 -9.11
N ASP A 65 12.41 -3.69 -8.39
CA ASP A 65 13.20 -4.81 -8.85
C ASP A 65 12.92 -6.04 -7.98
N LEU A 66 12.78 -7.18 -8.63
CA LEU A 66 12.68 -8.48 -8.01
C LEU A 66 13.77 -9.37 -8.59
N ILE A 67 14.72 -9.76 -7.75
CA ILE A 67 15.94 -10.47 -8.14
C ILE A 67 15.95 -11.80 -7.37
N ALA A 68 16.23 -12.89 -8.03
CA ALA A 68 16.42 -14.19 -7.40
C ALA A 68 17.76 -14.79 -7.85
N ASP A 69 18.56 -15.28 -6.89
CA ASP A 69 19.89 -15.85 -7.13
C ASP A 69 20.81 -14.96 -7.97
N GLY A 70 20.65 -13.63 -7.86
CA GLY A 70 21.43 -12.63 -8.59
C GLY A 70 20.94 -12.35 -10.01
N GLU A 71 19.83 -12.95 -10.46
CA GLU A 71 19.19 -12.70 -11.75
C GLU A 71 17.91 -11.86 -11.57
N THR A 72 17.75 -10.83 -12.40
CA THR A 72 16.52 -10.03 -12.40
C THR A 72 15.37 -10.84 -12.96
N ILE A 73 14.34 -11.05 -12.15
CA ILE A 73 13.12 -11.76 -12.53
C ILE A 73 12.05 -10.78 -13.04
N ALA A 74 11.94 -9.63 -12.39
CA ALA A 74 11.07 -8.55 -12.82
C ALA A 74 11.71 -7.19 -12.54
N HIS A 75 11.64 -6.30 -13.52
CA HIS A 75 11.95 -4.87 -13.39
C HIS A 75 10.72 -4.08 -13.83
N ILE A 76 10.21 -3.22 -12.94
CA ILE A 76 8.97 -2.49 -13.16
C ILE A 76 9.21 -1.02 -12.86
N THR A 77 8.96 -0.15 -13.84
CA THR A 77 8.89 1.29 -13.62
C THR A 77 7.48 1.80 -13.90
N GLU A 78 7.00 2.68 -13.05
CA GLU A 78 5.69 3.29 -13.17
C GLU A 78 5.78 4.80 -12.93
N ASP A 79 5.08 5.57 -13.74
CA ASP A 79 4.91 7.03 -13.60
C ASP A 79 3.40 7.31 -13.59
N SER A 80 2.86 7.64 -12.43
CA SER A 80 1.42 7.71 -12.17
C SER A 80 1.00 9.07 -11.68
N LEU A 81 -0.18 9.54 -12.11
CA LEU A 81 -0.83 10.74 -11.60
C LEU A 81 -1.89 10.36 -10.57
N LEU A 82 -1.69 10.78 -9.32
CA LEU A 82 -2.53 10.43 -8.19
C LEU A 82 -3.25 11.66 -7.63
N ASN A 83 -4.51 11.50 -7.23
CA ASN A 83 -5.20 12.48 -6.39
C ASN A 83 -4.57 12.47 -5.00
N ARG A 84 -4.22 13.63 -4.49
CA ARG A 84 -3.47 13.77 -3.23
C ARG A 84 -4.30 13.46 -1.98
N GLU A 85 -5.61 13.59 -2.03
CA GLU A 85 -6.47 13.30 -0.87
C GLU A 85 -6.83 11.82 -0.80
N SER A 86 -7.24 11.25 -1.94
CA SER A 86 -7.72 9.86 -1.98
C SER A 86 -6.63 8.84 -2.25
N THR A 87 -5.46 9.27 -2.77
CA THR A 87 -4.35 8.44 -3.26
C THR A 87 -4.68 7.56 -4.47
N TYR A 88 -5.91 7.66 -4.97
CA TYR A 88 -6.32 6.98 -6.21
C TYR A 88 -5.74 7.67 -7.44
N PRO A 89 -5.51 6.92 -8.53
CA PRO A 89 -5.15 7.51 -9.82
C PRO A 89 -6.23 8.49 -10.29
N VAL A 90 -5.83 9.50 -11.06
CA VAL A 90 -6.79 10.39 -11.74
C VAL A 90 -7.48 9.66 -12.88
N ALA A 91 -8.66 10.12 -13.32
CA ALA A 91 -9.39 9.49 -14.42
C ALA A 91 -8.63 9.57 -15.74
N GLY A 92 -8.83 8.57 -16.61
CA GLY A 92 -8.19 8.41 -17.91
C GLY A 92 -6.81 7.78 -17.85
N PRO A 93 -6.05 7.74 -18.95
CA PRO A 93 -4.71 7.18 -18.98
C PRO A 93 -3.79 7.92 -17.99
N ASN A 94 -3.60 7.35 -16.83
CA ASN A 94 -3.01 7.99 -15.65
C ASN A 94 -1.65 7.42 -15.27
N THR A 95 -1.25 6.27 -15.84
CA THR A 95 0.00 5.58 -15.52
C THR A 95 0.73 5.18 -16.80
N THR A 96 1.98 5.61 -16.94
CA THR A 96 2.92 5.04 -17.89
C THR A 96 3.71 3.97 -17.15
N GLN A 97 3.76 2.76 -17.68
CA GLN A 97 4.50 1.64 -17.09
C GLN A 97 5.49 1.05 -18.08
N HIS A 98 6.59 0.57 -17.56
CA HIS A 98 7.53 -0.27 -18.28
C HIS A 98 7.80 -1.52 -17.42
N ILE A 99 7.56 -2.69 -17.98
CA ILE A 99 7.68 -3.98 -17.29
C ILE A 99 8.59 -4.87 -18.09
N GLU A 100 9.65 -5.34 -17.46
CA GLU A 100 10.57 -6.32 -18.00
C GLU A 100 10.49 -7.60 -17.19
N LEU A 101 10.33 -8.73 -17.87
CA LEU A 101 10.41 -10.08 -17.31
C LEU A 101 11.50 -10.84 -18.06
N PRO A 102 12.79 -10.67 -17.71
CA PRO A 102 13.91 -11.19 -18.48
C PRO A 102 13.90 -12.71 -18.65
N ALA A 103 13.44 -13.45 -17.65
CA ALA A 103 13.30 -14.91 -17.72
C ALA A 103 12.36 -15.40 -18.84
N PHE A 104 11.53 -14.51 -19.39
CA PHE A 104 10.57 -14.81 -20.45
C PHE A 104 10.81 -13.98 -21.72
N ASP A 105 11.89 -13.19 -21.78
CA ASP A 105 12.18 -12.25 -22.87
C ASP A 105 11.01 -11.28 -23.16
N VAL A 106 10.38 -10.77 -22.09
CA VAL A 106 9.22 -9.88 -22.16
C VAL A 106 9.63 -8.47 -21.79
N GLN A 107 9.27 -7.51 -22.64
CA GLN A 107 9.33 -6.08 -22.38
C GLN A 107 8.02 -5.46 -22.84
N VAL A 108 7.33 -4.76 -21.91
CA VAL A 108 6.07 -4.05 -22.17
C VAL A 108 6.25 -2.61 -21.76
N GLU A 109 5.97 -1.70 -22.68
CA GLU A 109 5.83 -0.27 -22.40
C GLU A 109 4.44 0.17 -22.82
N ASP A 110 3.64 0.67 -21.89
CA ASP A 110 2.26 1.06 -22.15
C ASP A 110 1.83 2.22 -21.27
N ARG A 111 0.76 2.87 -21.69
CA ARG A 111 0.07 3.89 -20.92
C ARG A 111 -1.36 3.45 -20.63
N ILE A 112 -1.60 3.10 -19.39
CA ILE A 112 -2.84 2.49 -18.93
C ILE A 112 -3.70 3.46 -18.13
N GLU A 113 -5.00 3.20 -18.11
CA GLU A 113 -5.92 3.71 -17.11
C GLU A 113 -5.96 2.71 -15.96
N ARG A 114 -5.16 3.00 -14.93
CA ARG A 114 -5.09 2.15 -13.74
C ARG A 114 -6.25 2.45 -12.82
N ASP A 115 -6.87 1.42 -12.31
CA ASP A 115 -7.85 1.48 -11.23
C ASP A 115 -7.22 0.97 -9.92
N GLY A 116 -7.64 1.55 -8.79
CA GLY A 116 -7.09 1.20 -7.48
C GLY A 116 -5.83 1.98 -7.08
N MET A 117 -5.51 1.90 -5.80
CA MET A 117 -4.31 2.49 -5.18
C MET A 117 -3.08 1.63 -5.46
N SER A 118 -1.87 2.10 -5.12
CA SER A 118 -0.64 1.30 -5.21
C SER A 118 0.28 1.48 -4.02
N TYR A 119 0.78 2.68 -3.78
CA TYR A 119 1.89 2.90 -2.84
C TYR A 119 1.45 3.53 -1.53
N PHE A 120 0.24 4.08 -1.48
CA PHE A 120 -0.23 4.92 -0.39
C PHE A 120 -1.69 4.65 -0.08
N PHE A 121 -2.03 4.59 1.20
CA PHE A 121 -3.41 4.69 1.66
C PHE A 121 -3.80 6.16 1.85
N PRO A 122 -5.10 6.51 1.75
CA PRO A 122 -5.54 7.85 2.07
C PRO A 122 -5.34 8.16 3.55
N ALA A 123 -4.98 9.39 3.86
CA ALA A 123 -4.95 9.85 5.24
C ALA A 123 -6.36 9.78 5.85
N GLY A 124 -6.46 9.24 7.06
CA GLY A 124 -7.73 8.88 7.66
C GLY A 124 -8.26 7.56 7.10
N ALA A 125 -7.37 6.60 6.83
CA ALA A 125 -7.75 5.27 6.38
C ALA A 125 -8.81 4.66 7.31
N GLU A 126 -9.81 4.00 6.71
CA GLU A 126 -10.94 3.39 7.39
C GLU A 126 -10.81 1.87 7.46
N GLN A 127 -11.53 1.24 8.37
CA GLN A 127 -11.60 -0.22 8.53
C GLN A 127 -12.51 -0.85 7.45
N ARG A 128 -12.08 -0.77 6.20
CA ARG A 128 -12.81 -1.27 5.02
C ARG A 128 -11.85 -1.77 3.96
N SER A 129 -12.37 -2.47 2.96
CA SER A 129 -11.59 -2.88 1.79
C SER A 129 -11.23 -1.69 0.92
N TYR A 130 -10.04 -1.77 0.32
CA TYR A 130 -9.53 -0.84 -0.68
C TYR A 130 -9.07 -1.63 -1.92
N PRO A 131 -9.31 -1.16 -3.14
CA PRO A 131 -8.71 -1.77 -4.33
C PRO A 131 -7.23 -1.38 -4.41
N ILE A 132 -6.34 -2.38 -4.48
CA ILE A 132 -4.90 -2.21 -4.74
C ILE A 132 -4.60 -2.80 -6.12
N PHE A 133 -3.98 -1.99 -6.97
CA PHE A 133 -3.51 -2.41 -8.28
C PHE A 133 -2.21 -3.20 -8.16
N ASP A 134 -2.15 -4.32 -8.84
CA ASP A 134 -0.95 -5.14 -8.93
C ASP A 134 -0.39 -5.07 -10.37
N PRO A 135 0.87 -4.62 -10.55
CA PRO A 135 1.44 -4.42 -11.88
C PRO A 135 1.73 -5.73 -12.63
N LEU A 136 1.95 -6.86 -11.95
CA LEU A 136 2.16 -8.14 -12.63
C LEU A 136 0.84 -8.86 -12.94
N ALA A 137 -0.20 -8.63 -12.14
CA ALA A 137 -1.55 -9.10 -12.45
C ALA A 137 -2.31 -8.17 -13.41
N GLN A 138 -1.85 -6.94 -13.63
CA GLN A 138 -2.50 -5.89 -14.42
C GLN A 138 -3.96 -5.66 -14.01
N ALA A 139 -4.25 -5.79 -12.72
CA ALA A 139 -5.60 -5.69 -12.18
C ALA A 139 -5.58 -5.14 -10.75
N ALA A 140 -6.68 -4.48 -10.37
CA ALA A 140 -6.91 -4.13 -8.98
C ALA A 140 -7.69 -5.25 -8.28
N ALA A 141 -7.24 -5.63 -7.09
CA ALA A 141 -7.92 -6.57 -6.21
C ALA A 141 -8.12 -5.94 -4.82
N PRO A 142 -9.16 -6.32 -4.07
CA PRO A 142 -9.39 -5.79 -2.75
C PRO A 142 -8.28 -6.19 -1.78
N ILE A 143 -7.82 -5.21 -0.97
CA ILE A 143 -7.08 -5.47 0.26
C ILE A 143 -8.03 -5.22 1.43
N ASP A 144 -8.29 -6.24 2.22
CA ASP A 144 -9.34 -6.25 3.22
C ASP A 144 -8.79 -5.89 4.60
N PHE A 145 -9.55 -5.06 5.35
CA PHE A 145 -9.24 -4.83 6.77
C PHE A 145 -9.40 -6.14 7.56
N VAL A 146 -8.38 -6.48 8.36
CA VAL A 146 -8.37 -7.71 9.16
C VAL A 146 -8.54 -7.41 10.65
N ARG A 147 -7.76 -6.46 11.18
CA ARG A 147 -7.73 -6.14 12.63
C ARG A 147 -7.03 -4.82 12.93
N ASP A 148 -7.28 -4.32 14.12
CA ASP A 148 -6.44 -3.32 14.77
C ASP A 148 -5.23 -3.97 15.42
N GLU A 149 -4.07 -3.32 15.33
CA GLU A 149 -2.84 -3.77 15.98
C GLU A 149 -2.02 -2.56 16.44
N LYS A 150 -1.16 -2.75 17.45
CA LYS A 150 -0.16 -1.74 17.82
C LYS A 150 1.21 -2.20 17.42
N LEU A 151 1.85 -1.47 16.53
CA LEU A 151 3.23 -1.69 16.13
C LEU A 151 4.12 -0.68 16.85
N ASP A 152 5.00 -1.16 17.74
CA ASP A 152 5.87 -0.32 18.59
C ASP A 152 5.12 0.82 19.32
N GLY A 153 3.89 0.50 19.79
CA GLY A 153 3.01 1.42 20.51
C GLY A 153 2.19 2.35 19.63
N ILE A 154 2.40 2.38 18.31
CA ILE A 154 1.62 3.15 17.34
C ILE A 154 0.40 2.32 16.92
N PRO A 155 -0.83 2.86 17.01
CA PRO A 155 -2.01 2.18 16.47
C PRO A 155 -1.90 2.03 14.97
N THR A 156 -2.18 0.83 14.47
CA THR A 156 -2.19 0.51 13.04
C THR A 156 -3.43 -0.29 12.68
N TYR A 157 -3.86 -0.19 11.42
CA TYR A 157 -4.81 -1.10 10.79
C TYR A 157 -4.04 -2.11 9.96
N VAL A 158 -4.36 -3.37 10.15
CA VAL A 158 -3.78 -4.46 9.36
C VAL A 158 -4.73 -4.81 8.25
N PHE A 159 -4.21 -4.80 7.03
CA PHE A 159 -4.93 -5.20 5.82
C PHE A 159 -4.25 -6.41 5.20
N HIS A 160 -5.04 -7.24 4.54
CA HIS A 160 -4.55 -8.43 3.85
C HIS A 160 -5.17 -8.56 2.46
N GLN A 161 -4.37 -9.00 1.49
CA GLN A 161 -4.77 -9.24 0.10
C GLN A 161 -4.18 -10.55 -0.39
N ASP A 162 -5.01 -11.34 -1.06
CA ASP A 162 -4.58 -12.45 -1.91
C ASP A 162 -4.94 -12.14 -3.36
N VAL A 163 -3.93 -12.08 -4.23
CA VAL A 163 -4.10 -12.02 -5.68
C VAL A 163 -4.05 -13.44 -6.20
N ALA A 164 -5.18 -13.89 -6.77
CA ALA A 164 -5.29 -15.22 -7.35
C ALA A 164 -4.29 -15.40 -8.51
N PRO A 165 -3.83 -16.63 -8.78
CA PRO A 165 -2.90 -16.90 -9.87
C PRO A 165 -3.41 -16.42 -11.22
N VAL A 166 -2.59 -15.63 -11.91
CA VAL A 166 -2.81 -15.18 -13.28
C VAL A 166 -1.75 -15.76 -14.21
N SER A 167 -2.14 -16.15 -15.42
CA SER A 167 -1.20 -16.58 -16.46
C SER A 167 -0.43 -15.37 -16.98
N LEU A 168 0.88 -15.32 -16.79
CA LEU A 168 1.71 -14.24 -17.31
C LEU A 168 1.67 -14.16 -18.85
N PRO A 169 1.67 -15.28 -19.60
CA PRO A 169 1.43 -15.27 -21.04
C PRO A 169 0.12 -14.60 -21.47
N GLU A 170 -0.96 -14.81 -20.74
CA GLU A 170 -2.27 -14.17 -21.02
C GLU A 170 -2.23 -12.68 -20.72
N VAL A 171 -1.65 -12.30 -19.58
CA VAL A 171 -1.57 -10.90 -19.13
C VAL A 171 -0.71 -10.05 -20.06
N PHE A 172 0.48 -10.56 -20.47
CA PHE A 172 1.45 -9.79 -21.24
C PHE A 172 1.56 -10.20 -22.73
N SER A 173 0.66 -11.07 -23.20
CA SER A 173 0.56 -11.49 -24.62
C SER A 173 1.85 -12.06 -25.21
N PHE A 174 2.53 -12.93 -24.47
CA PHE A 174 3.74 -13.62 -24.93
C PHE A 174 3.56 -15.14 -24.94
N ALA A 175 4.54 -15.86 -25.51
CA ALA A 175 4.54 -17.31 -25.51
C ALA A 175 5.73 -17.83 -24.70
N ALA A 176 5.44 -18.41 -23.54
CA ALA A 176 6.42 -19.16 -22.77
C ALA A 176 5.78 -20.46 -22.26
N HIS A 177 6.41 -21.58 -22.56
CA HIS A 177 5.98 -22.86 -22.05
C HIS A 177 7.17 -23.80 -21.90
N GLN A 178 7.05 -24.72 -20.95
CA GLN A 178 7.92 -25.89 -20.83
C GLN A 178 7.10 -27.12 -21.16
N ALA A 179 7.64 -28.05 -21.91
CA ALA A 179 6.90 -29.25 -22.31
C ALA A 179 7.80 -30.49 -22.24
N GLY A 180 7.27 -31.59 -21.70
CA GLY A 180 7.99 -32.83 -21.54
C GLY A 180 7.22 -33.84 -20.70
N PRO A 181 7.81 -35.01 -20.41
CA PRO A 181 7.25 -35.98 -19.49
C PRO A 181 7.13 -35.38 -18.08
N ALA A 182 6.03 -35.67 -17.40
CA ALA A 182 5.74 -35.11 -16.08
C ALA A 182 6.86 -35.40 -15.05
N SER A 183 7.60 -36.50 -15.20
CA SER A 183 8.72 -36.83 -14.31
C SER A 183 9.92 -35.87 -14.41
N GLU A 184 9.95 -34.98 -15.40
CA GLU A 184 10.99 -33.94 -15.48
C GLU A 184 10.65 -32.73 -14.64
N PHE A 185 9.37 -32.51 -14.35
CA PHE A 185 8.87 -31.30 -13.68
C PHE A 185 8.28 -31.54 -12.28
N TYR A 186 7.93 -32.80 -11.98
CA TYR A 186 7.22 -33.16 -10.76
C TYR A 186 7.98 -34.24 -9.99
N SER A 187 8.14 -34.04 -8.69
CA SER A 187 8.61 -35.09 -7.78
C SER A 187 7.63 -36.27 -7.74
N PRO A 188 8.07 -37.44 -7.28
CA PRO A 188 7.17 -38.58 -7.09
C PRO A 188 5.97 -38.29 -6.17
N GLU A 189 6.13 -37.36 -5.23
CA GLU A 189 5.07 -36.94 -4.33
C GLU A 189 4.05 -36.04 -5.06
N SER A 190 4.51 -35.06 -5.82
CA SER A 190 3.68 -34.15 -6.61
C SER A 190 2.95 -34.92 -7.74
N LEU A 191 3.59 -35.90 -8.36
CA LEU A 191 2.93 -36.79 -9.34
C LEU A 191 1.69 -37.48 -8.75
N LYS A 192 1.81 -37.98 -7.51
CA LYS A 192 0.67 -38.60 -6.80
C LYS A 192 -0.40 -37.55 -6.44
N ARG A 193 0.02 -36.40 -5.93
CA ARG A 193 -0.87 -35.31 -5.52
C ARG A 193 -1.74 -34.81 -6.68
N TYR A 194 -1.13 -34.65 -7.87
CA TYR A 194 -1.81 -34.16 -9.07
C TYR A 194 -2.38 -35.31 -9.95
N ASN A 195 -2.26 -36.57 -9.49
CA ASN A 195 -2.70 -37.76 -10.22
C ASN A 195 -2.11 -37.85 -11.64
N LEU A 196 -0.81 -37.57 -11.76
CA LEU A 196 -0.07 -37.60 -13.01
C LEU A 196 0.74 -38.90 -13.11
N LYS A 197 0.81 -39.49 -14.33
CA LYS A 197 1.76 -40.57 -14.58
C LYS A 197 3.11 -39.97 -14.93
N PRO A 198 4.25 -40.54 -14.50
CA PRO A 198 5.61 -40.04 -14.81
C PRO A 198 5.82 -39.79 -16.31
N SER A 199 5.28 -40.63 -17.17
CA SER A 199 5.38 -40.54 -18.64
C SER A 199 4.31 -39.66 -19.29
N SER A 200 3.38 -39.03 -18.53
CA SER A 200 2.40 -38.12 -19.11
C SER A 200 3.11 -36.91 -19.67
N HIS A 201 2.79 -36.56 -20.90
CA HIS A 201 3.28 -35.30 -21.48
C HIS A 201 2.50 -34.15 -20.87
N VAL A 202 3.22 -33.17 -20.30
CA VAL A 202 2.65 -31.94 -19.72
C VAL A 202 3.20 -30.73 -20.46
N ILE A 203 2.40 -29.68 -20.50
CA ILE A 203 2.79 -28.35 -20.95
C ILE A 203 2.54 -27.43 -19.76
N LEU A 204 3.55 -26.69 -19.36
CA LEU A 204 3.53 -25.76 -18.23
C LEU A 204 3.69 -24.34 -18.75
N GLU A 205 2.94 -23.42 -18.20
CA GLU A 205 3.09 -21.98 -18.43
C GLU A 205 3.35 -21.25 -17.10
N PRO A 206 3.99 -20.06 -17.13
CA PRO A 206 4.28 -19.32 -15.91
C PRO A 206 3.04 -18.59 -15.39
N PHE A 207 2.82 -18.73 -14.08
CA PHE A 207 1.78 -18.03 -13.32
C PHE A 207 2.41 -17.10 -12.30
N TYR A 208 1.71 -15.99 -12.01
CA TYR A 208 2.00 -15.08 -10.92
C TYR A 208 0.86 -15.08 -9.91
N ALA A 209 1.22 -15.10 -8.63
CA ALA A 209 0.31 -14.88 -7.52
C ALA A 209 1.04 -14.12 -6.41
N VAL A 210 0.32 -13.39 -5.57
CA VAL A 210 0.91 -12.74 -4.41
C VAL A 210 -0.07 -12.70 -3.26
N SER A 211 0.44 -12.93 -2.06
CA SER A 211 -0.25 -12.66 -0.79
C SER A 211 0.50 -11.54 -0.08
N ARG A 212 -0.20 -10.53 0.44
CA ARG A 212 0.43 -9.43 1.16
C ARG A 212 -0.37 -9.00 2.38
N THR A 213 0.37 -8.63 3.43
CA THR A 213 -0.18 -8.03 4.64
C THR A 213 0.51 -6.71 4.89
N VAL A 214 -0.27 -5.63 5.07
CA VAL A 214 0.27 -4.30 5.32
C VAL A 214 -0.27 -3.74 6.63
N TRP A 215 0.60 -3.04 7.37
CA TRP A 215 0.27 -2.27 8.57
C TRP A 215 0.24 -0.80 8.21
N VAL A 216 -0.92 -0.18 8.35
CA VAL A 216 -1.16 1.21 7.97
C VAL A 216 -1.44 2.04 9.21
N GLU A 217 -0.71 3.14 9.40
CA GLU A 217 -1.06 4.14 10.41
C GLU A 217 -2.25 4.96 9.89
N PRO A 218 -3.43 4.88 10.55
CA PRO A 218 -4.66 5.36 9.93
C PRO A 218 -4.76 6.87 9.81
N THR A 219 -4.08 7.65 10.66
CA THR A 219 -4.15 9.12 10.63
C THR A 219 -3.48 9.68 9.37
N THR A 220 -2.34 9.09 9.00
CA THR A 220 -1.50 9.55 7.88
C THR A 220 -1.71 8.74 6.59
N GLY A 221 -2.26 7.52 6.68
CA GLY A 221 -2.31 6.57 5.57
C GLY A 221 -0.96 5.95 5.23
N THR A 222 0.04 6.10 6.10
CA THR A 222 1.40 5.59 5.84
C THR A 222 1.45 4.09 6.12
N ILE A 223 1.96 3.32 5.16
CA ILE A 223 2.35 1.93 5.37
C ILE A 223 3.62 1.93 6.22
N VAL A 224 3.56 1.30 7.40
CA VAL A 224 4.66 1.27 8.37
C VAL A 224 5.32 -0.10 8.47
N ASN A 225 4.70 -1.13 7.94
CA ASN A 225 5.26 -2.47 7.77
C ASN A 225 4.54 -3.20 6.64
N GLU A 226 5.23 -4.13 5.99
CA GLU A 226 4.67 -4.98 4.95
C GLU A 226 5.32 -6.35 4.99
N GLU A 227 4.50 -7.37 4.79
CA GLU A 227 4.88 -8.73 4.48
C GLU A 227 4.27 -9.07 3.13
N GLU A 228 5.08 -9.51 2.18
CA GLU A 228 4.65 -9.85 0.83
C GLU A 228 5.22 -11.22 0.44
N HIS A 229 4.40 -12.08 -0.16
CA HIS A 229 4.83 -13.38 -0.65
C HIS A 229 4.56 -13.48 -2.15
N PRO A 230 5.42 -12.92 -3.00
CA PRO A 230 5.32 -13.05 -4.44
C PRO A 230 5.69 -14.48 -4.86
N ARG A 231 4.91 -15.03 -5.80
CA ARG A 231 5.15 -16.34 -6.38
C ARG A 231 5.10 -16.23 -7.90
N ILE A 232 6.18 -16.63 -8.57
CA ILE A 232 6.22 -16.86 -10.03
C ILE A 232 6.60 -18.32 -10.22
N PHE A 233 5.68 -19.11 -10.75
CA PHE A 233 5.81 -20.56 -10.79
C PHE A 233 5.15 -21.17 -12.05
N TRP A 234 5.52 -22.40 -12.36
CA TRP A 234 5.02 -23.13 -13.51
C TRP A 234 3.85 -24.04 -13.14
N ALA A 235 2.76 -23.97 -13.92
CA ALA A 235 1.59 -24.85 -13.78
C ALA A 235 0.99 -25.19 -15.14
N THR A 236 0.15 -26.22 -15.22
CA THR A 236 -0.49 -26.66 -16.47
C THR A 236 -1.67 -25.81 -16.89
N ASP A 237 -2.33 -25.18 -15.92
CA ASP A 237 -3.54 -24.36 -16.11
C ASP A 237 -3.86 -23.59 -14.82
N SER A 238 -4.74 -22.60 -14.92
CA SER A 238 -5.17 -21.75 -13.79
C SER A 238 -5.77 -22.55 -12.62
N ARG A 239 -6.43 -23.69 -12.88
CA ARG A 239 -7.00 -24.54 -11.83
C ARG A 239 -5.89 -25.27 -11.06
N GLN A 240 -4.87 -25.74 -11.74
CA GLN A 240 -3.70 -26.32 -11.07
C GLN A 240 -2.95 -25.24 -10.30
N ALA A 241 -2.71 -24.08 -10.91
CA ALA A 241 -2.05 -22.94 -10.27
C ALA A 241 -2.77 -22.56 -8.95
N GLN A 242 -4.09 -22.44 -8.95
CA GLN A 242 -4.86 -22.16 -7.73
C GLN A 242 -4.67 -23.24 -6.67
N ARG A 243 -4.77 -24.53 -7.04
CA ARG A 243 -4.54 -25.63 -6.08
C ARG A 243 -3.13 -25.65 -5.48
N MET A 244 -2.14 -25.25 -6.28
CA MET A 244 -0.75 -25.15 -5.81
C MET A 244 -0.58 -24.03 -4.79
N VAL A 245 -1.20 -22.87 -5.03
CA VAL A 245 -1.20 -21.75 -4.07
C VAL A 245 -1.96 -22.12 -2.81
N ASP A 246 -3.17 -22.70 -2.91
CA ASP A 246 -3.98 -23.13 -1.77
C ASP A 246 -3.27 -24.18 -0.89
N ALA A 247 -2.44 -25.01 -1.49
CA ALA A 247 -1.70 -26.08 -0.81
C ALA A 247 -0.28 -25.67 -0.39
N ASP A 248 0.13 -24.41 -0.65
CA ASP A 248 1.51 -23.92 -0.47
C ASP A 248 2.55 -24.83 -1.13
N ASP A 249 2.30 -25.25 -2.38
CA ASP A 249 3.05 -26.26 -3.13
C ASP A 249 3.65 -25.70 -4.44
N THR A 250 3.92 -24.39 -4.47
CA THR A 250 4.47 -23.71 -5.65
C THR A 250 5.99 -23.85 -5.74
N LYS A 251 6.68 -24.02 -4.63
CA LYS A 251 8.14 -23.93 -4.47
C LYS A 251 8.94 -24.88 -5.40
N GLU A 252 8.40 -26.08 -5.66
CA GLU A 252 9.08 -27.08 -6.52
C GLU A 252 9.31 -26.60 -7.96
N ARG A 253 8.45 -25.72 -8.46
CA ARG A 253 8.46 -25.21 -9.83
C ARG A 253 8.42 -23.68 -9.88
N ALA A 254 8.91 -23.04 -8.84
CA ALA A 254 8.94 -21.58 -8.75
C ALA A 254 10.26 -21.01 -9.29
N LEU A 255 10.16 -19.86 -9.93
CA LEU A 255 11.26 -18.93 -10.10
C LEU A 255 11.42 -18.07 -8.84
N ILE A 256 10.30 -17.73 -8.23
CA ILE A 256 10.23 -17.04 -6.95
C ILE A 256 9.09 -17.63 -6.12
N ASP A 257 9.38 -17.96 -4.88
CA ASP A 257 8.44 -18.37 -3.86
C ASP A 257 9.08 -18.19 -2.48
N VAL A 258 9.19 -16.94 -2.05
CA VAL A 258 9.83 -16.56 -0.79
C VAL A 258 8.99 -15.46 -0.13
N PRO A 259 8.58 -15.65 1.14
CA PRO A 259 7.96 -14.58 1.90
C PRO A 259 9.00 -13.49 2.20
N LEU A 260 8.67 -12.24 1.89
CA LEU A 260 9.50 -11.06 2.08
C LEU A 260 8.90 -10.21 3.19
N THR A 261 9.70 -9.87 4.19
CA THR A 261 9.27 -9.04 5.31
C THR A 261 10.17 -7.81 5.40
N TRP A 262 9.61 -6.65 5.59
CA TRP A 262 10.41 -5.44 5.77
C TRP A 262 11.37 -5.58 6.95
N PRO A 263 12.65 -5.23 6.77
CA PRO A 263 13.63 -5.26 7.86
C PRO A 263 13.27 -4.22 8.94
N ASP A 264 13.70 -4.50 10.16
CA ASP A 264 13.47 -3.63 11.33
C ASP A 264 13.91 -2.18 11.09
N SER A 265 14.97 -1.96 10.30
CA SER A 265 15.47 -0.62 9.95
C SER A 265 14.44 0.16 9.12
N THR A 266 13.85 -0.46 8.11
CA THR A 266 12.79 0.16 7.27
C THR A 266 11.56 0.45 8.11
N ARG A 267 11.09 -0.53 8.90
CA ARG A 267 9.95 -0.38 9.81
C ARG A 267 10.16 0.76 10.79
N THR A 268 11.33 0.82 11.46
CA THR A 268 11.65 1.88 12.42
C THR A 268 11.65 3.25 11.75
N ALA A 269 12.27 3.41 10.60
CA ALA A 269 12.29 4.68 9.86
C ALA A 269 10.88 5.17 9.51
N ARG A 270 9.98 4.25 9.11
CA ARG A 270 8.59 4.57 8.83
C ARG A 270 7.82 4.99 10.09
N LEU A 271 7.98 4.23 11.18
CA LEU A 271 7.35 4.55 12.46
C LEU A 271 7.81 5.89 13.02
N ASP A 272 9.08 6.24 12.88
CA ASP A 272 9.59 7.55 13.33
C ASP A 272 8.99 8.70 12.52
N THR A 273 8.82 8.52 11.21
CA THR A 273 8.16 9.51 10.35
C THR A 273 6.72 9.77 10.82
N VAL A 274 5.92 8.72 11.04
CA VAL A 274 4.53 8.89 11.47
C VAL A 274 4.40 9.37 12.90
N ARG A 275 5.32 8.99 13.80
CA ARG A 275 5.34 9.44 15.21
C ARG A 275 5.38 10.95 15.33
N SER A 276 6.24 11.60 14.54
CA SER A 276 6.36 13.06 14.54
C SER A 276 5.06 13.76 14.11
N VAL A 277 4.36 13.23 13.13
CA VAL A 277 3.07 13.75 12.66
C VAL A 277 1.98 13.53 13.72
N ILE A 278 1.88 12.31 14.27
CA ILE A 278 0.89 11.96 15.31
C ILE A 278 1.06 12.86 16.54
N GLU A 279 2.29 13.07 17.01
CA GLU A 279 2.57 13.94 18.16
C GLU A 279 2.13 15.38 17.88
N THR A 280 2.41 15.89 16.68
CA THR A 280 1.97 17.24 16.27
C THR A 280 0.44 17.35 16.25
N VAL A 281 -0.25 16.39 15.67
CA VAL A 281 -1.72 16.34 15.64
C VAL A 281 -2.30 16.29 17.06
N LYS A 282 -1.72 15.47 17.95
CA LYS A 282 -2.15 15.38 19.36
C LYS A 282 -1.96 16.72 20.09
N VAL A 283 -0.82 17.37 19.98
CA VAL A 283 -0.53 18.66 20.59
C VAL A 283 -1.53 19.71 20.11
N LEU A 284 -1.75 19.81 18.80
CA LEU A 284 -2.71 20.76 18.22
C LEU A 284 -4.15 20.50 18.68
N SER A 285 -4.54 19.23 18.80
CA SER A 285 -5.85 18.84 19.31
C SER A 285 -6.04 19.27 20.77
N ILE A 286 -5.03 19.06 21.63
CA ILE A 286 -5.04 19.49 23.04
C ILE A 286 -5.11 21.02 23.14
N VAL A 287 -4.29 21.74 22.38
CA VAL A 287 -4.30 23.20 22.34
C VAL A 287 -5.65 23.72 21.87
N GLY A 288 -6.24 23.11 20.84
CA GLY A 288 -7.57 23.45 20.35
C GLY A 288 -8.65 23.23 21.40
N TRP A 289 -8.61 22.12 22.15
CA TRP A 289 -9.56 21.83 23.23
C TRP A 289 -9.42 22.80 24.39
N LEU A 290 -8.18 23.09 24.82
CA LEU A 290 -7.90 24.10 25.88
C LEU A 290 -8.37 25.49 25.45
N GLY A 291 -8.13 25.90 24.22
CA GLY A 291 -8.61 27.17 23.67
C GLY A 291 -10.14 27.29 23.75
N LYS A 292 -10.86 26.23 23.37
CA LYS A 292 -12.34 26.18 23.50
C LYS A 292 -12.80 26.28 24.95
N ALA A 293 -12.17 25.54 25.87
CA ALA A 293 -12.49 25.56 27.28
C ALA A 293 -12.30 26.97 27.90
N VAL A 294 -11.14 27.60 27.62
CA VAL A 294 -10.86 28.98 28.05
C VAL A 294 -11.88 29.96 27.47
N GLY A 295 -12.20 29.84 26.18
CA GLY A 295 -13.20 30.69 25.53
C GLY A 295 -14.56 30.59 26.16
N VAL A 296 -15.05 29.39 26.51
CA VAL A 296 -16.33 29.16 27.21
C VAL A 296 -16.31 29.78 28.62
N VAL A 297 -15.24 29.60 29.38
CA VAL A 297 -15.10 30.20 30.72
C VAL A 297 -15.14 31.73 30.64
N LEU A 298 -14.44 32.35 29.72
CA LEU A 298 -14.44 33.80 29.53
C LEU A 298 -15.81 34.32 29.13
N LEU A 299 -16.58 33.59 28.32
CA LEU A 299 -17.97 33.94 27.98
C LEU A 299 -18.88 33.86 29.22
N ALA A 300 -18.76 32.82 30.03
CA ALA A 300 -19.56 32.65 31.26
C ALA A 300 -19.27 33.78 32.26
N VAL A 301 -18.00 34.14 32.44
CA VAL A 301 -17.62 35.27 33.31
C VAL A 301 -18.15 36.60 32.77
N ALA A 302 -18.04 36.83 31.44
CA ALA A 302 -18.59 38.05 30.83
C ALA A 302 -20.11 38.15 30.99
N ALA A 303 -20.84 37.04 30.81
CA ALA A 303 -22.28 36.96 31.02
C ALA A 303 -22.66 37.24 32.49
N ALA A 304 -21.96 36.65 33.45
CA ALA A 304 -22.16 36.89 34.87
C ALA A 304 -21.95 38.35 35.26
N MET A 305 -20.89 38.98 34.73
CA MET A 305 -20.61 40.41 34.97
C MET A 305 -21.70 41.31 34.35
N PHE A 306 -22.19 40.96 33.15
CA PHE A 306 -23.28 41.69 32.50
C PHE A 306 -24.56 41.60 33.28
N MET A 307 -24.95 40.42 33.78
CA MET A 307 -26.14 40.21 34.61
C MET A 307 -26.06 40.99 35.94
N ARG A 308 -24.88 40.97 36.60
CA ARG A 308 -24.65 41.74 37.82
C ARG A 308 -24.79 43.25 37.60
N ARG A 309 -24.24 43.79 36.51
CA ARG A 309 -24.40 45.23 36.18
C ARG A 309 -25.85 45.59 35.89
N ARG A 310 -26.61 44.69 35.24
CA ARG A 310 -28.04 44.95 34.97
C ARG A 310 -28.88 44.93 36.23
N ALA A 311 -28.58 44.04 37.20
CA ALA A 311 -29.26 43.98 38.51
C ALA A 311 -28.91 45.15 39.43
N GLN A 312 -27.79 45.84 39.23
CA GLN A 312 -27.43 47.05 40.00
C GLN A 312 -28.04 48.33 39.42
N ASN A 313 -28.48 48.31 38.17
CA ASN A 313 -29.09 49.47 37.49
C ASN A 313 -30.64 49.38 37.41
N SER A 314 -31.22 48.35 38.00
CA SER A 314 -32.67 48.19 38.22
C SER A 314 -33.02 48.48 39.66
#